data_03da76b1853e70ea869332e3be073220
#
_entry.id   03da76b1853e70ea869332e3be073220
#
_cell.length_a   1.000
_cell.length_b   1.000
_cell.length_c   1.000
_cell.angle_alpha   90.00
_cell.angle_beta   90.00
_cell.angle_gamma   90.00
#
_symmetry.space_group_name_H-M   'P 1'
#
loop_
_entity.id
_entity.type
_entity.pdbx_description
1 polymer ?
#
loop_
_entity_poly.entity_id
_entity_poly.type
_entity_poly.pdbx_seq_one_letter_code
_entity_poly.pdbx_strand_id
1 'polypeptide(L)'
;MKTFHNEEIYIKTDNFSDSIFKENTMFFDIETTGFSPVKAIVYMIGCARRIKNRIVIDQYFAESVDDEAAVIEAFAGSLSGCSTIISFNGVGFDIPFLKNKYKKYKQEDPFCNVQILDIFKELSPIKPLLCLENYKQKSIEAFLGIDREDKYSGGELINVYYEYLAQKDDEKLSLLLTHNYEDVLGMTKLLSILSYKECIHGIADITGVSVNPYTAYDGSLMNELILSLIHISEPTRPEPIS
;
A
#
# COMPACT_ATOMS: atom_id res chain seq x y z
N MET A 1 -7.02 -1.24 24.07
CA MET A 1 -6.31 -0.91 22.82
C MET A 1 -4.82 -0.73 23.11
N LYS A 2 -3.95 -1.28 22.26
CA LYS A 2 -2.49 -1.07 22.28
C LYS A 2 -2.06 -0.29 21.03
N THR A 3 -1.00 0.50 21.17
CA THR A 3 -0.31 1.16 20.06
C THR A 3 1.10 0.61 19.97
N PHE A 4 1.51 0.23 18.75
CA PHE A 4 2.85 -0.22 18.45
C PHE A 4 3.50 0.81 17.53
N HIS A 5 4.78 1.09 17.77
CA HIS A 5 5.53 2.11 17.07
C HIS A 5 6.82 1.51 16.54
N ASN A 6 7.06 1.66 15.24
CA ASN A 6 8.26 1.21 14.56
C ASN A 6 8.82 2.33 13.68
N GLU A 7 10.10 2.30 13.45
CA GLU A 7 10.79 3.25 12.58
C GLU A 7 11.70 2.52 11.59
N GLU A 8 11.60 2.89 10.32
CA GLU A 8 12.47 2.42 9.25
C GLU A 8 13.23 3.58 8.62
N ILE A 9 14.38 3.29 8.02
CA ILE A 9 15.11 4.30 7.25
C ILE A 9 14.39 4.50 5.91
N TYR A 10 14.03 5.75 5.61
CA TYR A 10 13.52 6.08 4.28
C TYR A 10 14.65 6.02 3.28
N ILE A 11 14.54 5.09 2.33
CA ILE A 11 15.43 5.00 1.17
C ILE A 11 14.64 5.46 -0.05
N LYS A 12 15.13 6.52 -0.68
CA LYS A 12 14.53 7.03 -1.91
C LYS A 12 14.68 6.00 -3.03
N THR A 13 13.57 5.49 -3.52
CA THR A 13 13.55 4.53 -4.65
C THR A 13 13.68 5.24 -5.99
N ASP A 14 12.88 6.29 -6.20
CA ASP A 14 12.82 7.07 -7.43
C ASP A 14 12.30 8.49 -7.17
N ASN A 15 12.41 9.36 -8.18
CA ASN A 15 11.95 10.75 -8.05
C ASN A 15 10.42 10.87 -7.98
N PHE A 16 9.70 10.00 -8.64
CA PHE A 16 8.24 10.00 -8.66
C PHE A 16 7.70 9.66 -7.26
N SER A 17 8.11 8.53 -6.67
CA SER A 17 7.72 8.14 -5.32
C SER A 17 8.08 9.20 -4.28
N ASP A 18 9.29 9.79 -4.38
CA ASP A 18 9.71 10.87 -3.49
C ASP A 18 8.88 12.15 -3.67
N SER A 19 8.32 12.38 -4.85
CA SER A 19 7.42 13.52 -5.10
C SER A 19 6.06 13.38 -4.43
N ILE A 20 5.60 12.15 -4.23
CA ILE A 20 4.30 11.81 -3.62
C ILE A 20 4.44 11.57 -2.12
N PHE A 21 5.44 10.79 -1.69
CA PHE A 21 5.63 10.45 -0.27
C PHE A 21 6.31 11.59 0.48
N LYS A 22 5.54 12.62 0.79
CA LYS A 22 5.95 13.79 1.60
C LYS A 22 5.55 13.61 3.08
N GLU A 23 6.00 14.53 3.94
CA GLU A 23 5.68 14.50 5.38
C GLU A 23 4.18 14.66 5.69
N ASN A 24 3.43 15.27 4.76
CA ASN A 24 1.97 15.41 4.84
C ASN A 24 1.20 14.29 4.14
N THR A 25 1.89 13.20 3.80
CA THR A 25 1.31 11.99 3.19
C THR A 25 1.33 10.85 4.19
N MET A 26 0.24 10.08 4.25
CA MET A 26 0.14 8.90 5.11
C MET A 26 -0.39 7.70 4.31
N PHE A 27 0.29 6.57 4.43
CA PHE A 27 -0.25 5.28 4.00
C PHE A 27 -1.04 4.68 5.14
N PHE A 28 -2.09 3.92 4.82
CA PHE A 28 -2.84 3.18 5.84
C PHE A 28 -3.45 1.91 5.25
N ASP A 29 -3.70 0.96 6.14
CA ASP A 29 -4.38 -0.30 5.88
C ASP A 29 -5.16 -0.74 7.11
N ILE A 30 -6.28 -1.45 6.93
CA ILE A 30 -7.12 -1.93 8.04
C ILE A 30 -7.26 -3.44 8.05
N GLU A 31 -7.26 -4.00 9.27
CA GLU A 31 -7.60 -5.39 9.51
C GLU A 31 -8.97 -5.51 10.14
N THR A 32 -9.78 -6.38 9.58
CA THR A 32 -11.17 -6.56 10.00
C THR A 32 -11.51 -8.02 10.24
N THR A 33 -12.51 -8.28 11.08
CA THR A 33 -13.02 -9.63 11.32
C THR A 33 -13.99 -10.13 10.24
N GLY A 34 -14.08 -9.44 9.10
CA GLY A 34 -14.89 -9.83 7.95
C GLY A 34 -15.26 -8.65 7.05
N PHE A 35 -15.95 -8.91 5.96
CA PHE A 35 -16.22 -7.93 4.91
C PHE A 35 -17.40 -6.98 5.20
N SER A 36 -18.25 -7.27 6.17
CA SER A 36 -19.43 -6.46 6.45
C SER A 36 -19.13 -5.41 7.52
N PRO A 37 -19.13 -4.11 7.21
CA PRO A 37 -18.84 -3.06 8.20
C PRO A 37 -19.89 -2.98 9.32
N VAL A 38 -21.07 -3.58 9.13
CA VAL A 38 -22.13 -3.64 10.16
C VAL A 38 -21.86 -4.75 11.17
N LYS A 39 -21.37 -5.91 10.73
CA LYS A 39 -21.20 -7.11 11.57
C LYS A 39 -19.78 -7.30 12.08
N ALA A 40 -18.79 -7.03 11.22
CA ALA A 40 -17.39 -7.19 11.55
C ALA A 40 -16.84 -5.95 12.28
N ILE A 41 -15.73 -6.11 12.98
CA ILE A 41 -15.00 -5.03 13.65
C ILE A 41 -13.68 -4.75 12.93
N VAL A 42 -13.19 -3.51 13.09
CA VAL A 42 -11.81 -3.14 12.78
C VAL A 42 -10.98 -3.46 14.00
N TYR A 43 -10.11 -4.47 13.90
CA TYR A 43 -9.28 -4.85 15.04
C TYR A 43 -7.86 -4.26 14.97
N MET A 44 -7.45 -3.77 13.81
CA MET A 44 -6.17 -3.08 13.67
C MET A 44 -6.23 -2.05 12.54
N ILE A 45 -5.51 -0.95 12.70
CA ILE A 45 -5.20 0.01 11.65
C ILE A 45 -3.72 0.30 11.71
N GLY A 46 -3.02 0.05 10.60
CA GLY A 46 -1.64 0.44 10.41
C GLY A 46 -1.52 1.74 9.61
N CYS A 47 -0.56 2.57 9.99
CA CYS A 47 -0.26 3.82 9.31
C CYS A 47 1.24 3.96 9.11
N ALA A 48 1.69 4.45 7.93
CA ALA A 48 3.07 4.83 7.70
C ALA A 48 3.16 6.29 7.25
N ARG A 49 4.03 7.06 7.88
CA ARG A 49 4.32 8.46 7.56
C ARG A 49 5.80 8.68 7.39
N ARG A 50 6.16 9.63 6.55
CA ARG A 50 7.54 10.08 6.44
C ARG A 50 7.81 11.22 7.42
N ILE A 51 8.84 11.07 8.23
CA ILE A 51 9.36 12.13 9.10
C ILE A 51 10.86 12.25 8.80
N LYS A 52 11.22 13.30 8.07
CA LYS A 52 12.61 13.51 7.58
C LYS A 52 13.08 12.33 6.72
N ASN A 53 14.08 11.60 7.21
CA ASN A 53 14.66 10.43 6.55
C ASN A 53 14.19 9.09 7.16
N ARG A 54 13.07 9.11 7.88
CA ARG A 54 12.48 7.90 8.47
C ARG A 54 11.06 7.70 7.99
N ILE A 55 10.66 6.43 7.93
CA ILE A 55 9.27 5.99 7.84
C ILE A 55 8.87 5.60 9.25
N VAL A 56 7.91 6.30 9.79
CA VAL A 56 7.30 6.00 11.09
C VAL A 56 6.04 5.20 10.85
N ILE A 57 5.95 4.03 11.49
CA ILE A 57 4.84 3.10 11.36
C ILE A 57 4.18 2.97 12.72
N ASP A 58 2.93 3.40 12.79
CA ASP A 58 2.08 3.25 13.98
C ASP A 58 0.99 2.23 13.67
N GLN A 59 0.78 1.28 14.61
CA GLN A 59 -0.29 0.30 14.51
C GLN A 59 -1.19 0.41 15.74
N TYR A 60 -2.47 0.63 15.52
CA TYR A 60 -3.50 0.72 16.56
C TYR A 60 -4.25 -0.61 16.62
N PHE A 61 -4.09 -1.35 17.71
CA PHE A 61 -4.56 -2.72 17.86
C PHE A 61 -5.62 -2.85 18.96
N ALA A 62 -6.74 -3.50 18.64
CA ALA A 62 -7.82 -3.83 19.57
C ALA A 62 -7.49 -5.11 20.35
N GLU A 63 -7.26 -4.99 21.66
CA GLU A 63 -7.04 -6.14 22.54
C GLU A 63 -8.36 -6.85 22.91
N SER A 64 -9.49 -6.20 22.65
CA SER A 64 -10.85 -6.73 22.79
C SER A 64 -11.74 -6.18 21.70
N VAL A 65 -12.88 -6.80 21.48
CA VAL A 65 -13.87 -6.29 20.50
C VAL A 65 -14.43 -4.91 20.85
N ASP A 66 -14.37 -4.53 22.12
CA ASP A 66 -14.85 -3.25 22.63
C ASP A 66 -13.88 -2.10 22.33
N ASP A 67 -12.64 -2.40 21.96
CA ASP A 67 -11.62 -1.42 21.65
C ASP A 67 -11.77 -0.79 20.24
N GLU A 68 -12.69 -1.27 19.40
CA GLU A 68 -12.87 -0.80 18.02
C GLU A 68 -13.00 0.74 17.95
N ALA A 69 -13.81 1.34 18.84
CA ALA A 69 -14.01 2.79 18.85
C ALA A 69 -12.71 3.55 19.14
N ALA A 70 -11.88 3.05 20.06
CA ALA A 70 -10.61 3.66 20.40
C ALA A 70 -9.57 3.52 19.27
N VAL A 71 -9.57 2.38 18.54
CA VAL A 71 -8.69 2.16 17.37
C VAL A 71 -9.00 3.17 16.27
N ILE A 72 -10.27 3.34 15.90
CA ILE A 72 -10.65 4.28 14.84
C ILE A 72 -10.47 5.75 15.25
N GLU A 73 -10.63 6.09 16.53
CA GLU A 73 -10.37 7.43 17.07
C GLU A 73 -8.86 7.75 17.03
N ALA A 74 -8.00 6.80 17.41
CA ALA A 74 -6.55 6.96 17.33
C ALA A 74 -6.09 7.18 15.89
N PHE A 75 -6.65 6.44 14.93
CA PHE A 75 -6.40 6.65 13.52
C PHE A 75 -6.86 8.04 13.05
N ALA A 76 -8.04 8.50 13.43
CA ALA A 76 -8.51 9.84 13.09
C ALA A 76 -7.55 10.92 13.62
N GLY A 77 -7.06 10.74 14.84
CA GLY A 77 -6.04 11.64 15.43
C GLY A 77 -4.74 11.67 14.64
N SER A 78 -4.31 10.52 14.08
CA SER A 78 -3.09 10.42 13.29
C SER A 78 -3.17 11.15 11.94
N LEU A 79 -4.37 11.41 11.42
CA LEU A 79 -4.58 12.16 10.19
C LEU A 79 -4.33 13.67 10.33
N SER A 80 -4.13 14.16 11.55
CA SER A 80 -3.82 15.57 11.78
C SER A 80 -2.57 16.00 11.03
N GLY A 81 -2.68 17.04 10.20
CA GLY A 81 -1.59 17.54 9.35
C GLY A 81 -1.38 16.76 8.05
N CYS A 82 -2.11 15.68 7.81
CA CYS A 82 -2.07 14.99 6.53
C CYS A 82 -2.94 15.70 5.50
N SER A 83 -2.42 15.89 4.29
CA SER A 83 -3.18 16.37 3.13
C SER A 83 -3.55 15.25 2.16
N THR A 84 -2.80 14.16 2.20
CA THR A 84 -2.98 13.02 1.30
C THR A 84 -2.88 11.72 2.07
N ILE A 85 -3.82 10.81 1.80
CA ILE A 85 -3.76 9.43 2.27
C ILE A 85 -3.62 8.49 1.09
N ILE A 86 -2.85 7.45 1.29
CA ILE A 86 -2.57 6.42 0.28
C ILE A 86 -2.97 5.07 0.83
N SER A 87 -3.63 4.27 -0.01
CA SER A 87 -4.04 2.90 0.33
C SER A 87 -3.96 2.00 -0.89
N PHE A 88 -4.06 0.70 -0.67
CA PHE A 88 -4.17 -0.28 -1.74
C PHE A 88 -5.59 -0.85 -1.79
N ASN A 89 -6.38 -0.46 -2.78
CA ASN A 89 -7.81 -0.78 -2.91
C ASN A 89 -8.69 -0.22 -1.77
N GLY A 90 -8.18 0.74 -1.02
CA GLY A 90 -8.89 1.30 0.14
C GLY A 90 -10.15 2.08 -0.21
N VAL A 91 -10.24 2.65 -1.41
CA VAL A 91 -11.50 3.27 -1.90
C VAL A 91 -12.58 2.22 -2.10
N GLY A 92 -12.19 0.96 -2.40
CA GLY A 92 -13.13 -0.15 -2.55
C GLY A 92 -13.54 -0.79 -1.23
N PHE A 93 -12.70 -0.72 -0.19
CA PHE A 93 -12.93 -1.45 1.05
C PHE A 93 -12.69 -0.61 2.31
N ASP A 94 -11.47 -0.19 2.60
CA ASP A 94 -11.07 0.41 3.88
C ASP A 94 -11.85 1.67 4.22
N ILE A 95 -11.89 2.61 3.27
CA ILE A 95 -12.53 3.91 3.47
C ILE A 95 -14.05 3.77 3.66
N PRO A 96 -14.81 3.06 2.82
CA PRO A 96 -16.21 2.81 3.07
C PRO A 96 -16.49 2.07 4.38
N PHE A 97 -15.60 1.13 4.75
CA PHE A 97 -15.70 0.39 6.00
C PHE A 97 -15.56 1.35 7.20
N LEU A 98 -14.48 2.14 7.23
CA LEU A 98 -14.22 3.12 8.28
C LEU A 98 -15.31 4.19 8.35
N LYS A 99 -15.78 4.74 7.23
CA LYS A 99 -16.89 5.70 7.21
C LYS A 99 -18.15 5.15 7.87
N ASN A 100 -18.45 3.88 7.67
CA ASN A 100 -19.56 3.23 8.34
C ASN A 100 -19.34 3.16 9.87
N LYS A 101 -18.09 2.88 10.30
CA LYS A 101 -17.72 2.83 11.73
C LYS A 101 -17.76 4.19 12.38
N TYR A 102 -17.22 5.24 11.74
CA TYR A 102 -17.35 6.62 12.24
C TYR A 102 -18.81 7.01 12.45
N LYS A 103 -19.69 6.67 11.50
CA LYS A 103 -21.13 6.90 11.64
C LYS A 103 -21.74 6.10 12.81
N LYS A 104 -21.36 4.82 12.97
CA LYS A 104 -21.82 3.94 14.06
C LYS A 104 -21.48 4.56 15.43
N TYR A 105 -20.26 5.07 15.59
CA TYR A 105 -19.77 5.65 16.85
C TYR A 105 -20.03 7.15 16.98
N LYS A 106 -20.77 7.76 16.05
CA LYS A 106 -21.08 9.20 16.02
C LYS A 106 -19.83 10.09 16.07
N GLN A 107 -18.76 9.62 15.44
CA GLN A 107 -17.53 10.37 15.25
C GLN A 107 -17.56 11.10 13.90
N GLU A 108 -16.76 12.15 13.76
CA GLU A 108 -16.62 12.88 12.51
C GLU A 108 -15.86 12.02 11.46
N ASP A 109 -16.25 12.16 10.20
CA ASP A 109 -15.57 11.51 9.08
C ASP A 109 -14.21 12.21 8.83
N PRO A 110 -13.07 11.58 9.11
CA PRO A 110 -11.77 12.22 8.95
C PRO A 110 -11.32 12.35 7.50
N PHE A 111 -12.02 11.71 6.56
CA PHE A 111 -11.66 11.71 5.14
C PHE A 111 -12.19 12.92 4.36
N CYS A 112 -12.96 13.82 4.98
CA CYS A 112 -13.59 14.94 4.28
C CYS A 112 -12.62 15.94 3.69
N ASN A 113 -11.42 16.10 4.29
CA ASN A 113 -10.47 17.17 3.96
C ASN A 113 -9.11 16.62 3.50
N VAL A 114 -9.03 15.34 3.10
CA VAL A 114 -7.80 14.72 2.61
C VAL A 114 -7.97 14.23 1.18
N GLN A 115 -6.93 14.34 0.40
CA GLN A 115 -6.87 13.70 -0.91
C GLN A 115 -6.65 12.21 -0.74
N ILE A 116 -7.28 11.41 -1.58
CA ILE A 116 -7.17 9.96 -1.55
C ILE A 116 -6.47 9.50 -2.82
N LEU A 117 -5.34 8.81 -2.67
CA LEU A 117 -4.65 8.11 -3.72
C LEU A 117 -4.78 6.60 -3.46
N ASP A 118 -5.45 5.90 -4.37
CA ASP A 118 -5.61 4.45 -4.30
C ASP A 118 -4.69 3.79 -5.33
N ILE A 119 -3.62 3.15 -4.85
CA ILE A 119 -2.60 2.53 -5.71
C ILE A 119 -3.24 1.53 -6.68
N PHE A 120 -4.18 0.71 -6.21
CA PHE A 120 -4.84 -0.30 -7.07
C PHE A 120 -5.65 0.34 -8.21
N LYS A 121 -6.30 1.48 -7.95
CA LYS A 121 -7.01 2.23 -9.00
C LYS A 121 -6.05 2.88 -9.98
N GLU A 122 -4.98 3.47 -9.45
CA GLU A 122 -3.95 4.11 -10.26
C GLU A 122 -3.19 3.12 -11.15
N LEU A 123 -3.15 1.83 -10.79
CA LEU A 123 -2.60 0.77 -11.63
C LEU A 123 -3.47 0.43 -12.86
N SER A 124 -4.74 0.78 -12.86
CA SER A 124 -5.68 0.35 -13.92
C SER A 124 -5.17 0.57 -15.33
N PRO A 125 -4.57 1.73 -15.70
CA PRO A 125 -4.06 1.98 -17.05
C PRO A 125 -2.85 1.12 -17.43
N ILE A 126 -2.05 0.70 -16.46
CA ILE A 126 -0.79 -0.03 -16.69
C ILE A 126 -0.93 -1.54 -16.49
N LYS A 127 -2.05 -2.03 -15.98
CA LYS A 127 -2.30 -3.47 -15.80
C LYS A 127 -2.00 -4.30 -17.06
N PRO A 128 -2.45 -3.89 -18.28
CA PRO A 128 -2.13 -4.65 -19.49
C PRO A 128 -0.63 -4.77 -19.76
N LEU A 129 0.19 -3.82 -19.29
CA LEU A 129 1.63 -3.80 -19.47
C LEU A 129 2.35 -4.71 -18.50
N LEU A 130 1.82 -4.86 -17.28
CA LEU A 130 2.46 -5.64 -16.23
C LEU A 130 2.28 -7.16 -16.43
N CYS A 131 1.24 -7.58 -17.18
CA CYS A 131 0.95 -8.98 -17.50
C CYS A 131 0.98 -9.93 -16.30
N LEU A 132 0.54 -9.46 -15.11
CA LEU A 132 0.51 -10.27 -13.90
C LEU A 132 -0.73 -11.15 -13.86
N GLU A 133 -0.62 -12.35 -13.28
CA GLU A 133 -1.77 -13.26 -13.10
C GLU A 133 -2.87 -12.64 -12.24
N ASN A 134 -2.49 -11.83 -11.26
CA ASN A 134 -3.40 -11.04 -10.43
C ASN A 134 -2.71 -9.76 -9.97
N TYR A 135 -3.52 -8.83 -9.47
CA TYR A 135 -3.07 -7.50 -9.02
C TYR A 135 -3.30 -7.29 -7.53
N LYS A 136 -3.14 -8.34 -6.72
CA LYS A 136 -3.07 -8.21 -5.26
C LYS A 136 -1.76 -7.52 -4.87
N GLN A 137 -1.74 -6.85 -3.73
CA GLN A 137 -0.56 -6.17 -3.24
C GLN A 137 0.68 -7.06 -3.24
N LYS A 138 0.59 -8.24 -2.64
CA LYS A 138 1.70 -9.24 -2.60
C LYS A 138 2.23 -9.64 -3.98
N SER A 139 1.36 -9.71 -4.98
CA SER A 139 1.78 -10.07 -6.35
C SER A 139 2.56 -8.95 -7.01
N ILE A 140 2.20 -7.69 -6.75
CA ILE A 140 2.91 -6.53 -7.26
C ILE A 140 4.22 -6.32 -6.49
N GLU A 141 4.22 -6.55 -5.18
CA GLU A 141 5.44 -6.54 -4.37
C GLU A 141 6.46 -7.55 -4.87
N ALA A 142 6.02 -8.79 -5.12
CA ALA A 142 6.88 -9.82 -5.69
C ALA A 142 7.42 -9.44 -7.08
N PHE A 143 6.61 -8.80 -7.94
CA PHE A 143 7.03 -8.28 -9.24
C PHE A 143 8.13 -7.20 -9.11
N LEU A 144 8.06 -6.37 -8.07
CA LEU A 144 9.05 -5.34 -7.77
C LEU A 144 10.27 -5.86 -6.97
N GLY A 145 10.32 -7.15 -6.65
CA GLY A 145 11.38 -7.74 -5.82
C GLY A 145 11.31 -7.31 -4.35
N ILE A 146 10.13 -7.00 -3.85
CA ILE A 146 9.90 -6.67 -2.43
C ILE A 146 9.61 -7.98 -1.70
N ASP A 147 10.54 -8.40 -0.86
CA ASP A 147 10.40 -9.60 -0.04
C ASP A 147 9.49 -9.35 1.17
N ARG A 148 8.79 -10.41 1.57
CA ARG A 148 7.92 -10.44 2.76
C ARG A 148 8.19 -11.69 3.59
N GLU A 149 8.15 -11.53 4.90
CA GLU A 149 8.16 -12.65 5.84
C GLU A 149 6.76 -13.24 6.02
N ASP A 150 5.73 -12.37 5.98
CA ASP A 150 4.34 -12.77 6.13
C ASP A 150 3.82 -13.54 4.91
N LYS A 151 3.25 -14.73 5.18
CA LYS A 151 2.67 -15.63 4.17
C LYS A 151 1.15 -15.77 4.29
N TYR A 152 0.56 -15.18 5.32
CA TYR A 152 -0.88 -15.30 5.59
C TYR A 152 -1.70 -14.39 4.67
N SER A 153 -2.92 -14.80 4.43
CA SER A 153 -3.95 -13.92 3.85
C SER A 153 -4.75 -13.27 4.97
N GLY A 154 -5.33 -12.09 4.73
CA GLY A 154 -6.18 -11.41 5.71
C GLY A 154 -7.35 -12.29 6.22
N GLY A 155 -7.86 -13.21 5.38
CA GLY A 155 -8.91 -14.13 5.78
C GLY A 155 -8.46 -15.16 6.84
N GLU A 156 -7.22 -15.64 6.75
CA GLU A 156 -6.64 -16.56 7.74
C GLU A 156 -6.38 -15.85 9.06
N LEU A 157 -6.00 -14.59 9.02
CA LEU A 157 -5.71 -13.78 10.21
C LEU A 157 -6.96 -13.47 11.06
N ILE A 158 -8.15 -13.54 10.50
CA ILE A 158 -9.39 -13.43 11.28
C ILE A 158 -9.42 -14.49 12.39
N ASN A 159 -9.08 -15.75 12.04
CA ASN A 159 -9.02 -16.83 13.03
C ASN A 159 -7.90 -16.60 14.05
N VAL A 160 -6.72 -16.16 13.60
CA VAL A 160 -5.59 -15.83 14.48
C VAL A 160 -5.98 -14.74 15.49
N TYR A 161 -6.74 -13.71 15.06
CA TYR A 161 -7.23 -12.68 15.96
C TYR A 161 -8.19 -13.23 17.02
N TYR A 162 -9.15 -14.09 16.66
CA TYR A 162 -10.05 -14.71 17.64
C TYR A 162 -9.32 -15.63 18.61
N GLU A 163 -8.32 -16.37 18.13
CA GLU A 163 -7.47 -17.17 19.00
C GLU A 163 -6.66 -16.29 19.96
N TYR A 164 -6.11 -15.17 19.48
CA TYR A 164 -5.46 -14.17 20.34
C TYR A 164 -6.40 -13.63 21.40
N LEU A 165 -7.65 -13.29 21.04
CA LEU A 165 -8.63 -12.83 22.02
C LEU A 165 -8.89 -13.86 23.15
N ALA A 166 -8.87 -15.14 22.81
CA ALA A 166 -9.12 -16.23 23.76
C ALA A 166 -7.91 -16.52 24.66
N GLN A 167 -6.69 -16.45 24.12
CA GLN A 167 -5.48 -16.95 24.79
C GLN A 167 -4.51 -15.85 25.18
N LYS A 168 -4.59 -14.67 24.57
CA LYS A 168 -3.65 -13.56 24.71
C LYS A 168 -2.19 -13.96 24.38
N ASP A 169 -2.05 -14.80 23.36
CA ASP A 169 -0.79 -15.39 22.93
C ASP A 169 0.04 -14.34 22.16
N ASP A 170 1.27 -14.09 22.61
CA ASP A 170 2.19 -13.13 22.02
C ASP A 170 2.66 -13.55 20.61
N GLU A 171 2.73 -14.86 20.30
CA GLU A 171 3.09 -15.31 18.94
C GLU A 171 1.98 -14.93 17.94
N LYS A 172 0.71 -15.10 18.33
CA LYS A 172 -0.43 -14.71 17.50
C LYS A 172 -0.48 -13.18 17.32
N LEU A 173 -0.21 -12.43 18.38
CA LEU A 173 -0.10 -10.98 18.29
C LEU A 173 1.01 -10.57 17.32
N SER A 174 2.18 -11.21 17.40
CA SER A 174 3.30 -10.95 16.49
C SER A 174 2.93 -11.21 15.03
N LEU A 175 2.23 -12.32 14.74
CA LEU A 175 1.75 -12.61 13.37
C LEU A 175 0.83 -11.52 12.83
N LEU A 176 -0.15 -11.09 13.64
CA LEU A 176 -1.09 -10.03 13.25
C LEU A 176 -0.36 -8.70 12.99
N LEU A 177 0.55 -8.32 13.87
CA LEU A 177 1.34 -7.10 13.73
C LEU A 177 2.25 -7.14 12.51
N THR A 178 2.96 -8.26 12.29
CA THR A 178 3.86 -8.41 11.15
C THR A 178 3.11 -8.27 9.82
N HIS A 179 1.94 -8.91 9.68
CA HIS A 179 1.14 -8.81 8.47
C HIS A 179 0.80 -7.36 8.12
N ASN A 180 0.13 -6.66 9.02
CA ASN A 180 -0.28 -5.28 8.79
C ASN A 180 0.92 -4.31 8.66
N TYR A 181 1.99 -4.54 9.42
CA TYR A 181 3.25 -3.79 9.29
C TYR A 181 3.82 -3.89 7.87
N GLU A 182 3.91 -5.12 7.34
CA GLU A 182 4.42 -5.36 5.99
C GLU A 182 3.49 -4.82 4.90
N ASP A 183 2.17 -4.87 5.11
CA ASP A 183 1.22 -4.28 4.17
C ASP A 183 1.41 -2.77 4.06
N VAL A 184 1.54 -2.08 5.19
CA VAL A 184 1.73 -0.63 5.21
C VAL A 184 3.12 -0.22 4.72
N LEU A 185 4.19 -0.90 5.16
CA LEU A 185 5.55 -0.64 4.71
C LEU A 185 5.73 -0.98 3.23
N GLY A 186 5.17 -2.10 2.79
CA GLY A 186 5.19 -2.54 1.39
C GLY A 186 4.58 -1.49 0.45
N MET A 187 3.44 -0.89 0.82
CA MET A 187 2.83 0.19 0.04
C MET A 187 3.79 1.36 -0.20
N THR A 188 4.65 1.71 0.74
CA THR A 188 5.61 2.82 0.56
C THR A 188 6.62 2.54 -0.54
N LYS A 189 7.03 1.27 -0.68
CA LYS A 189 7.96 0.80 -1.72
C LYS A 189 7.23 0.58 -3.06
N LEU A 190 5.99 0.09 -2.97
CA LEU A 190 5.14 -0.24 -4.09
C LEU A 190 4.73 1.00 -4.91
N LEU A 191 4.80 2.19 -4.31
CA LEU A 191 4.49 3.45 -4.98
C LEU A 191 5.29 3.65 -6.27
N SER A 192 6.52 3.11 -6.35
CA SER A 192 7.40 3.19 -7.52
C SER A 192 6.77 2.61 -8.79
N ILE A 193 5.84 1.65 -8.67
CA ILE A 193 5.17 1.07 -9.84
C ILE A 193 4.34 2.11 -10.61
N LEU A 194 3.87 3.15 -9.94
CA LEU A 194 3.08 4.19 -10.58
C LEU A 194 3.91 5.08 -11.51
N SER A 195 5.25 5.08 -11.40
CA SER A 195 6.14 5.79 -12.33
C SER A 195 6.04 5.25 -13.76
N TYR A 196 5.63 3.99 -13.94
CA TYR A 196 5.36 3.41 -15.26
C TYR A 196 4.25 4.16 -16.02
N LYS A 197 3.32 4.82 -15.29
CA LYS A 197 2.30 5.70 -15.94
C LYS A 197 2.96 6.87 -16.64
N GLU A 198 3.96 7.50 -16.03
CA GLU A 198 4.67 8.64 -16.64
C GLU A 198 5.42 8.22 -17.90
N CYS A 199 6.02 7.03 -17.87
CA CYS A 199 6.66 6.46 -19.06
C CYS A 199 5.68 6.26 -20.21
N ILE A 200 4.43 5.86 -19.92
CA ILE A 200 3.41 5.67 -20.94
C ILE A 200 2.88 6.99 -21.49
N HIS A 201 2.68 7.97 -20.64
CA HIS A 201 2.11 9.27 -21.05
C HIS A 201 3.09 10.22 -21.73
N GLY A 202 4.39 9.96 -21.64
CA GLY A 202 5.42 10.91 -22.10
C GLY A 202 6.26 10.45 -23.29
N ILE A 203 6.26 9.17 -23.69
CA ILE A 203 7.34 8.64 -24.53
C ILE A 203 6.89 8.06 -25.88
N ALA A 204 5.74 7.43 -26.00
CA ALA A 204 5.25 6.91 -27.29
C ALA A 204 3.93 6.14 -27.17
N ASP A 205 3.28 5.90 -28.29
CA ASP A 205 2.21 4.90 -28.37
C ASP A 205 2.78 3.50 -28.26
N ILE A 206 2.41 2.79 -27.22
CA ILE A 206 2.84 1.40 -27.01
C ILE A 206 2.03 0.51 -27.95
N THR A 207 2.71 -0.18 -28.87
CA THR A 207 2.09 -1.07 -29.85
C THR A 207 2.11 -2.53 -29.47
N GLY A 208 2.95 -2.88 -28.49
CA GLY A 208 3.04 -4.25 -28.01
C GLY A 208 3.76 -4.30 -26.68
N VAL A 209 3.42 -5.32 -25.91
CA VAL A 209 4.04 -5.63 -24.63
C VAL A 209 4.34 -7.12 -24.59
N SER A 210 5.56 -7.47 -24.24
CA SER A 210 5.93 -8.84 -23.94
C SER A 210 6.72 -8.89 -22.63
N VAL A 211 6.60 -10.02 -21.94
CA VAL A 211 7.38 -10.31 -20.74
C VAL A 211 8.39 -11.40 -21.11
N ASN A 212 9.66 -11.13 -20.88
CA ASN A 212 10.73 -12.09 -21.10
C ASN A 212 11.26 -12.56 -19.73
N PRO A 213 10.92 -13.78 -19.28
CA PRO A 213 11.49 -14.33 -18.08
C PRO A 213 12.96 -14.69 -18.32
N TYR A 214 13.83 -14.30 -17.41
CA TYR A 214 15.25 -14.66 -17.45
C TYR A 214 15.77 -14.97 -16.05
N THR A 215 16.87 -15.71 -16.01
CA THR A 215 17.58 -15.98 -14.76
C THR A 215 18.74 -15.01 -14.64
N ALA A 216 18.75 -14.20 -13.59
CA ALA A 216 19.84 -13.31 -13.28
C ALA A 216 21.11 -14.09 -12.90
N TYR A 217 22.26 -13.41 -12.90
CA TYR A 217 23.55 -14.06 -12.63
C TYR A 217 23.67 -14.68 -11.23
N ASP A 218 22.84 -14.21 -10.28
CA ASP A 218 22.73 -14.73 -8.91
C ASP A 218 21.76 -15.92 -8.79
N GLY A 219 21.17 -16.36 -9.92
CA GLY A 219 20.22 -17.47 -9.98
C GLY A 219 18.77 -17.07 -9.71
N SER A 220 18.47 -15.79 -9.44
CA SER A 220 17.10 -15.33 -9.26
C SER A 220 16.34 -15.32 -10.59
N LEU A 221 15.04 -15.68 -10.54
CA LEU A 221 14.13 -15.55 -11.68
C LEU A 221 13.63 -14.11 -11.75
N MET A 222 13.89 -13.46 -12.88
CA MET A 222 13.50 -12.08 -13.16
C MET A 222 12.58 -12.04 -14.38
N ASN A 223 11.80 -10.97 -14.48
CA ASN A 223 10.98 -10.67 -15.64
C ASN A 223 11.43 -9.35 -16.25
N GLU A 224 11.76 -9.38 -17.53
CA GLU A 224 12.01 -8.19 -18.32
C GLU A 224 10.73 -7.79 -19.05
N LEU A 225 10.31 -6.53 -18.87
CA LEU A 225 9.17 -5.96 -19.60
C LEU A 225 9.68 -5.33 -20.89
N ILE A 226 9.32 -5.91 -22.03
CA ILE A 226 9.67 -5.39 -23.35
C ILE A 226 8.47 -4.62 -23.89
N LEU A 227 8.66 -3.31 -24.10
CA LEU A 227 7.67 -2.44 -24.72
C LEU A 227 8.01 -2.22 -26.18
N SER A 228 7.08 -2.56 -27.06
CA SER A 228 7.16 -2.18 -28.48
C SER A 228 6.54 -0.80 -28.65
N LEU A 229 7.29 0.16 -29.14
CA LEU A 229 6.90 1.54 -29.29
C LEU A 229 6.84 1.92 -30.77
N ILE A 230 5.84 2.74 -31.17
CA ILE A 230 5.94 3.46 -32.45
C ILE A 230 6.90 4.63 -32.25
N HIS A 231 7.92 4.72 -33.07
CA HIS A 231 8.80 5.88 -33.10
C HIS A 231 7.99 7.17 -33.35
N ILE A 232 7.93 8.03 -32.35
CA ILE A 232 7.74 9.44 -32.57
C ILE A 232 9.15 9.96 -32.92
N SER A 233 9.28 10.50 -34.14
CA SER A 233 10.52 10.98 -34.75
C SER A 233 11.48 11.58 -33.71
N GLU A 234 12.74 11.05 -33.69
CA GLU A 234 13.80 11.70 -32.96
C GLU A 234 13.83 13.20 -33.30
N PRO A 235 13.96 14.09 -32.32
CA PRO A 235 14.27 15.47 -32.62
C PRO A 235 15.55 15.46 -33.45
N THR A 236 15.46 15.96 -34.68
CA THR A 236 16.57 16.05 -35.60
C THR A 236 17.76 16.63 -34.87
N ARG A 237 18.81 15.82 -34.72
CA ARG A 237 20.09 16.24 -34.20
C ARG A 237 20.53 17.42 -35.10
N PRO A 238 20.85 18.63 -34.57
CA PRO A 238 21.38 19.68 -35.40
C PRO A 238 22.65 19.14 -36.08
N GLU A 239 22.70 19.21 -37.41
CA GLU A 239 23.91 18.89 -38.13
C GLU A 239 25.06 19.78 -37.62
N PRO A 240 26.25 19.25 -37.42
CA PRO A 240 27.38 20.07 -37.05
C PRO A 240 27.64 21.05 -38.20
N ILE A 241 27.62 22.33 -37.85
CA ILE A 241 27.96 23.43 -38.77
C ILE A 241 29.43 23.21 -39.16
N SER A 242 29.65 22.94 -40.45
CA SER A 242 30.97 22.85 -41.09
C SER A 242 31.67 24.18 -41.17
#